data_c3ae1b9daa99a4b821884e65316d7fd4
#
_entry.id   c3ae1b9daa99a4b821884e65316d7fd4
#
_cell.length_a   1.000
_cell.length_b   1.000
_cell.length_c   1.000
_cell.angle_alpha   90.00
_cell.angle_beta   90.00
_cell.angle_gamma   90.00
#
_symmetry.space_group_name_H-M   'P 1'
#
loop_
_entity.id
_entity.type
_entity.pdbx_description
1 polymer ?
#
loop_
_entity_poly.entity_id
_entity_poly.type
_entity_poly.pdbx_seq_one_letter_code
_entity_poly.pdbx_strand_id
1 'polypeptide(L)'
;VYEQYETHFDVYPVGEPSITAQLKDSLDQMAILGFLMIVIFSGLLWILFKSASALSWSMLTVASSVIWCWGITALLGYKITTMIALTILLIFSVGIADCVHVMSSYFSYQRNGLSHKEALTKAYEQVGLAILLTTLTTACGILVLATSSLEPIKIFAFMCAGGVFLAFLFTI
;
A
#
# COMPACT_ATOMS: atom_id res chain seq x y z
N VAL A 1 -9.32 25.30 -28.83
CA VAL A 1 -10.61 25.43 -29.53
C VAL A 1 -11.76 25.45 -28.52
N TYR A 2 -11.68 24.75 -27.40
CA TYR A 2 -12.77 24.63 -26.40
C TYR A 2 -12.85 25.85 -25.45
N GLU A 3 -11.75 26.49 -25.10
CA GLU A 3 -11.69 27.66 -24.18
C GLU A 3 -12.56 28.83 -24.62
N GLN A 4 -12.89 28.94 -25.90
CA GLN A 4 -13.68 30.03 -26.43
C GLN A 4 -15.20 29.87 -26.16
N TYR A 5 -15.64 28.66 -25.78
CA TYR A 5 -17.06 28.33 -25.58
C TYR A 5 -17.43 28.04 -24.11
N GLU A 6 -16.45 27.97 -23.21
CA GLU A 6 -16.64 27.68 -21.77
C GLU A 6 -17.50 28.72 -21.04
N THR A 7 -17.64 29.93 -21.58
CA THR A 7 -18.44 30.98 -20.97
C THR A 7 -19.97 30.84 -21.20
N HIS A 8 -20.38 29.93 -22.10
CA HIS A 8 -21.80 29.80 -22.49
C HIS A 8 -22.32 28.36 -22.47
N PHE A 9 -21.45 27.38 -22.45
CA PHE A 9 -21.79 25.94 -22.50
C PHE A 9 -20.80 25.10 -21.70
N ASP A 10 -21.31 24.17 -20.88
CA ASP A 10 -20.51 23.13 -20.28
C ASP A 10 -20.15 22.08 -21.35
N VAL A 11 -18.91 22.09 -21.81
CA VAL A 11 -18.44 21.19 -22.86
C VAL A 11 -17.83 19.95 -22.23
N TYR A 12 -18.47 18.81 -22.42
CA TYR A 12 -17.97 17.51 -21.94
C TYR A 12 -17.35 16.75 -23.15
N PRO A 13 -15.99 16.75 -23.29
CA PRO A 13 -15.36 16.02 -24.36
C PRO A 13 -15.52 14.51 -24.11
N VAL A 14 -16.03 13.79 -25.10
CA VAL A 14 -16.23 12.33 -25.08
C VAL A 14 -15.39 11.69 -26.19
N GLY A 15 -14.67 10.62 -25.88
CA GLY A 15 -13.86 9.86 -26.83
C GLY A 15 -12.53 9.38 -26.25
N GLU A 16 -11.83 8.51 -27.01
CA GLU A 16 -10.53 7.94 -26.58
C GLU A 16 -9.49 8.98 -26.16
N PRO A 17 -9.29 10.11 -26.84
CA PRO A 17 -8.31 11.11 -26.41
C PRO A 17 -8.64 11.73 -25.06
N SER A 18 -9.93 11.97 -24.78
CA SER A 18 -10.38 12.53 -23.50
C SER A 18 -10.21 11.55 -22.35
N ILE A 19 -10.56 10.27 -22.59
CA ILE A 19 -10.39 9.19 -21.61
C ILE A 19 -8.89 9.01 -21.27
N THR A 20 -8.03 9.03 -22.31
CA THR A 20 -6.58 8.88 -22.12
C THR A 20 -6.00 10.07 -21.34
N ALA A 21 -6.44 11.29 -21.60
CA ALA A 21 -6.03 12.47 -20.84
C ALA A 21 -6.45 12.37 -19.35
N GLN A 22 -7.71 12.02 -19.08
CA GLN A 22 -8.21 11.84 -17.71
C GLN A 22 -7.49 10.71 -16.97
N LEU A 23 -7.15 9.60 -17.65
CA LEU A 23 -6.35 8.52 -17.07
C LEU A 23 -4.95 9.02 -16.70
N LYS A 24 -4.31 9.77 -17.58
CA LYS A 24 -2.99 10.35 -17.30
C LYS A 24 -3.04 11.28 -16.09
N ASP A 25 -3.97 12.21 -16.04
CA ASP A 25 -4.14 13.13 -14.92
C ASP A 25 -4.40 12.38 -13.61
N SER A 26 -5.20 11.32 -13.65
CA SER A 26 -5.45 10.46 -12.49
C SER A 26 -4.18 9.73 -12.03
N LEU A 27 -3.36 9.23 -12.95
CA LEU A 27 -2.09 8.56 -12.61
C LEU A 27 -1.07 9.56 -12.03
N ASP A 28 -0.99 10.76 -12.58
CA ASP A 28 -0.12 11.83 -12.06
C ASP A 28 -0.55 12.26 -10.65
N GLN A 29 -1.84 12.40 -10.39
CA GLN A 29 -2.37 12.67 -9.04
C GLN A 29 -2.04 11.53 -8.07
N MET A 30 -2.16 10.27 -8.49
CA MET A 30 -1.80 9.12 -7.66
C MET A 30 -0.31 9.07 -7.37
N ALA A 31 0.55 9.44 -8.31
CA ALA A 31 1.99 9.53 -8.09
C ALA A 31 2.33 10.58 -7.03
N ILE A 32 1.68 11.75 -7.08
CA ILE A 32 1.83 12.81 -6.07
C ILE A 32 1.37 12.32 -4.70
N LEU A 33 0.19 11.70 -4.62
CA LEU A 33 -0.33 11.14 -3.37
C LEU A 33 0.58 10.04 -2.82
N GLY A 34 1.09 9.18 -3.68
CA GLY A 34 2.05 8.14 -3.30
C GLY A 34 3.35 8.73 -2.74
N PHE A 35 3.90 9.75 -3.40
CA PHE A 35 5.09 10.45 -2.91
C PHE A 35 4.83 11.13 -1.56
N LEU A 36 3.72 11.83 -1.42
CA LEU A 36 3.32 12.48 -0.17
C LEU A 36 3.18 11.46 0.96
N MET A 37 2.57 10.31 0.68
CA MET A 37 2.43 9.21 1.62
C MET A 37 3.80 8.68 2.08
N ILE A 38 4.75 8.46 1.16
CA ILE A 38 6.11 8.03 1.50
C ILE A 38 6.78 9.06 2.43
N VAL A 39 6.65 10.35 2.14
CA VAL A 39 7.22 11.42 2.98
C VAL A 39 6.59 11.43 4.37
N ILE A 40 5.27 11.35 4.46
CA ILE A 40 4.54 11.36 5.74
C ILE A 40 4.93 10.14 6.59
N PHE A 41 4.88 8.94 6.02
CA PHE A 41 5.22 7.71 6.76
C PHE A 41 6.71 7.64 7.13
N SER A 42 7.61 8.13 6.26
CA SER A 42 9.03 8.24 6.60
C SER A 42 9.26 9.19 7.77
N GLY A 43 8.58 10.34 7.75
CA GLY A 43 8.61 11.30 8.86
C GLY A 43 8.07 10.71 10.16
N LEU A 44 6.93 10.00 10.07
CA LEU A 44 6.32 9.32 11.22
C LEU A 44 7.28 8.27 11.83
N LEU A 45 7.84 7.39 11.00
CA LEU A 45 8.78 6.36 11.45
C LEU A 45 10.03 6.98 12.07
N TRP A 46 10.53 8.08 11.49
CA TRP A 46 11.68 8.80 12.03
C TRP A 46 11.39 9.41 13.40
N ILE A 47 10.22 10.05 13.56
CA ILE A 47 9.80 10.63 14.84
C ILE A 47 9.63 9.55 15.92
N LEU A 48 9.01 8.42 15.58
CA LEU A 48 8.73 7.33 16.52
C LEU A 48 10.00 6.60 16.97
N PHE A 49 10.87 6.25 16.04
CA PHE A 49 11.98 5.33 16.33
C PHE A 49 13.35 6.02 16.37
N LYS A 50 13.50 7.19 15.78
CA LYS A 50 14.78 7.93 15.66
C LYS A 50 15.93 7.03 15.18
N SER A 51 15.63 6.06 14.33
CA SER A 51 16.54 5.05 13.83
C SER A 51 16.45 4.93 12.32
N ALA A 52 17.55 5.25 11.63
CA ALA A 52 17.64 5.12 10.17
C ALA A 52 17.50 3.65 9.73
N SER A 53 17.97 2.70 10.54
CA SER A 53 17.83 1.28 10.26
C SER A 53 16.36 0.84 10.29
N ALA A 54 15.59 1.25 11.29
CA ALA A 54 14.16 0.94 11.37
C ALA A 54 13.40 1.52 10.16
N LEU A 55 13.71 2.77 9.79
CA LEU A 55 13.13 3.41 8.62
C LEU A 55 13.44 2.63 7.33
N SER A 56 14.72 2.33 7.09
CA SER A 56 15.16 1.67 5.85
C SER A 56 14.58 0.25 5.72
N TRP A 57 14.56 -0.54 6.80
CA TRP A 57 13.98 -1.88 6.76
C TRP A 57 12.48 -1.85 6.52
N SER A 58 11.72 -0.99 7.21
CA SER A 58 10.28 -0.85 6.99
C SER A 58 9.96 -0.44 5.55
N MET A 59 10.70 0.54 5.01
CA MET A 59 10.52 0.97 3.62
C MET A 59 10.86 -0.13 2.61
N LEU A 60 11.95 -0.88 2.86
CA LEU A 60 12.35 -1.98 1.98
C LEU A 60 11.31 -3.11 1.98
N THR A 61 10.79 -3.48 3.14
CA THR A 61 9.74 -4.50 3.29
C THR A 61 8.51 -4.14 2.48
N VAL A 62 8.01 -2.91 2.64
CA VAL A 62 6.80 -2.46 1.95
C VAL A 62 7.04 -2.29 0.45
N ALA A 63 8.17 -1.71 0.06
CA ALA A 63 8.54 -1.58 -1.35
C ALA A 63 8.62 -2.95 -2.03
N SER A 64 9.23 -3.94 -1.37
CA SER A 64 9.28 -5.32 -1.87
C SER A 64 7.88 -5.90 -2.07
N SER A 65 6.96 -5.69 -1.11
CA SER A 65 5.57 -6.17 -1.21
C SER A 65 4.85 -5.58 -2.42
N VAL A 66 5.02 -4.28 -2.66
CA VAL A 66 4.42 -3.58 -3.81
C VAL A 66 5.01 -4.11 -5.12
N ILE A 67 6.35 -4.25 -5.20
CA ILE A 67 7.03 -4.75 -6.41
C ILE A 67 6.57 -6.17 -6.74
N TRP A 68 6.50 -7.06 -5.75
CA TRP A 68 6.02 -8.42 -5.96
C TRP A 68 4.55 -8.47 -6.37
N CYS A 69 3.68 -7.68 -5.72
CA CYS A 69 2.27 -7.59 -6.08
C CYS A 69 2.08 -7.15 -7.54
N TRP A 70 2.80 -6.11 -7.96
CA TRP A 70 2.74 -5.62 -9.34
C TRP A 70 3.39 -6.57 -10.34
N GLY A 71 4.50 -7.21 -9.95
CA GLY A 71 5.13 -8.25 -10.75
C GLY A 71 4.18 -9.41 -11.03
N ILE A 72 3.47 -9.90 -10.03
CA ILE A 72 2.46 -10.96 -10.18
C ILE A 72 1.30 -10.46 -11.06
N THR A 73 0.83 -9.24 -10.87
CA THR A 73 -0.23 -8.64 -11.70
C THR A 73 0.16 -8.61 -13.18
N ALA A 74 1.39 -8.20 -13.47
CA ALA A 74 1.94 -8.17 -14.82
C ALA A 74 2.10 -9.57 -15.43
N LEU A 75 2.57 -10.54 -14.64
CA LEU A 75 2.70 -11.94 -15.08
C LEU A 75 1.35 -12.59 -15.41
N LEU A 76 0.29 -12.19 -14.71
CA LEU A 76 -1.08 -12.64 -14.99
C LEU A 76 -1.69 -11.95 -16.22
N GLY A 77 -0.99 -11.00 -16.84
CA GLY A 77 -1.43 -10.31 -18.05
C GLY A 77 -2.46 -9.21 -17.82
N TYR A 78 -2.68 -8.80 -16.56
CA TYR A 78 -3.61 -7.71 -16.27
C TYR A 78 -3.00 -6.35 -16.64
N LYS A 79 -3.81 -5.52 -17.30
CA LYS A 79 -3.41 -4.14 -17.64
C LYS A 79 -3.48 -3.27 -16.39
N ILE A 80 -2.49 -2.40 -16.23
CA ILE A 80 -2.49 -1.42 -15.15
C ILE A 80 -3.62 -0.42 -15.38
N THR A 81 -4.58 -0.41 -14.48
CA THR A 81 -5.70 0.53 -14.44
C THR A 81 -5.55 1.44 -13.24
N THR A 82 -6.31 2.54 -13.21
CA THR A 82 -6.37 3.43 -12.03
C THR A 82 -6.74 2.67 -10.75
N MET A 83 -7.63 1.67 -10.85
CA MET A 83 -7.99 0.81 -9.71
C MET A 83 -6.79 -0.01 -9.20
N ILE A 84 -5.98 -0.58 -10.11
CA ILE A 84 -4.77 -1.32 -9.71
C ILE A 84 -3.73 -0.37 -9.11
N ALA A 85 -3.61 0.86 -9.59
CA ALA A 85 -2.69 1.84 -9.01
C ALA A 85 -3.03 2.17 -7.54
N LEU A 86 -4.31 2.17 -7.15
CA LEU A 86 -4.74 2.34 -5.76
C LEU A 86 -4.23 1.22 -4.83
N THR A 87 -3.90 0.04 -5.36
CA THR A 87 -3.35 -1.06 -4.54
C THR A 87 -2.05 -0.67 -3.85
N ILE A 88 -1.22 0.18 -4.50
CA ILE A 88 0.03 0.66 -3.91
C ILE A 88 -0.24 1.38 -2.59
N LEU A 89 -1.19 2.32 -2.60
CA LEU A 89 -1.51 3.15 -1.43
C LEU A 89 -2.00 2.28 -0.27
N LEU A 90 -2.83 1.27 -0.59
CA LEU A 90 -3.38 0.38 0.42
C LEU A 90 -2.31 -0.56 0.99
N ILE A 91 -1.53 -1.24 0.14
CA ILE A 91 -0.47 -2.15 0.58
C ILE A 91 0.57 -1.38 1.39
N PHE A 92 0.93 -0.17 0.94
CA PHE A 92 1.90 0.66 1.63
C PHE A 92 1.40 1.06 3.02
N SER A 93 0.14 1.51 3.13
CA SER A 93 -0.46 1.92 4.41
C SER A 93 -0.52 0.77 5.42
N VAL A 94 -1.03 -0.40 4.99
CA VAL A 94 -1.15 -1.59 5.85
C VAL A 94 0.24 -2.12 6.22
N GLY A 95 1.15 -2.26 5.25
CA GLY A 95 2.50 -2.77 5.50
C GLY A 95 3.32 -1.90 6.45
N ILE A 96 3.20 -0.56 6.35
CA ILE A 96 3.84 0.33 7.33
C ILE A 96 3.24 0.16 8.71
N ALA A 97 1.91 0.01 8.84
CA ALA A 97 1.28 -0.21 10.14
C ALA A 97 1.81 -1.50 10.80
N ASP A 98 1.94 -2.59 10.05
CA ASP A 98 2.50 -3.85 10.54
C ASP A 98 3.97 -3.66 10.99
N CYS A 99 4.79 -3.00 10.18
CA CYS A 99 6.17 -2.68 10.55
C CYS A 99 6.27 -1.84 11.83
N VAL A 100 5.38 -0.85 12.02
CA VAL A 100 5.33 -0.02 13.22
C VAL A 100 5.03 -0.86 14.46
N HIS A 101 4.09 -1.80 14.38
CA HIS A 101 3.77 -2.69 15.49
C HIS A 101 4.97 -3.56 15.89
N VAL A 102 5.63 -4.21 14.93
CA VAL A 102 6.82 -5.04 15.19
C VAL A 102 7.96 -4.20 15.77
N MET A 103 8.28 -3.07 15.13
CA MET A 103 9.39 -2.21 15.57
C MET A 103 9.13 -1.59 16.94
N SER A 104 7.90 -1.17 17.23
CA SER A 104 7.53 -0.63 18.54
C SER A 104 7.75 -1.64 19.66
N SER A 105 7.28 -2.88 19.45
CA SER A 105 7.49 -3.98 20.39
C SER A 105 8.98 -4.32 20.53
N TYR A 106 9.71 -4.44 19.42
CA TYR A 106 11.14 -4.70 19.40
C TYR A 106 11.95 -3.67 20.22
N PHE A 107 11.75 -2.37 19.94
CA PHE A 107 12.46 -1.33 20.69
C PHE A 107 12.07 -1.26 22.16
N SER A 108 10.84 -1.62 22.51
CA SER A 108 10.42 -1.74 23.91
C SER A 108 11.22 -2.80 24.64
N TYR A 109 11.37 -4.00 24.06
CA TYR A 109 12.16 -5.08 24.64
C TYR A 109 13.66 -4.76 24.69
N GLN A 110 14.18 -4.12 23.66
CA GLN A 110 15.60 -3.73 23.62
C GLN A 110 15.93 -2.69 24.71
N ARG A 111 15.04 -1.73 24.98
CA ARG A 111 15.20 -0.77 26.07
C ARG A 111 15.18 -1.43 27.46
N ASN A 112 14.52 -2.56 27.60
CA ASN A 112 14.49 -3.38 28.82
C ASN A 112 15.74 -4.27 28.97
N GLY A 113 16.75 -4.10 28.13
CA GLY A 113 18.06 -4.76 28.25
C GLY A 113 18.14 -6.14 27.59
N LEU A 114 17.15 -6.56 26.81
CA LEU A 114 17.23 -7.82 26.06
C LEU A 114 18.22 -7.69 24.88
N SER A 115 18.88 -8.80 24.56
CA SER A 115 19.71 -8.88 23.38
C SER A 115 18.87 -8.69 22.08
N HIS A 116 19.52 -8.31 20.98
CA HIS A 116 18.85 -8.10 19.70
C HIS A 116 17.97 -9.29 19.29
N LYS A 117 18.49 -10.51 19.40
CA LYS A 117 17.77 -11.73 19.02
C LYS A 117 16.58 -12.01 19.93
N GLU A 118 16.75 -11.89 21.24
CA GLU A 118 15.68 -12.10 22.23
C GLU A 118 14.57 -11.06 22.09
N ALA A 119 14.94 -9.79 21.91
CA ALA A 119 13.99 -8.71 21.70
C ALA A 119 13.14 -8.92 20.45
N LEU A 120 13.78 -9.39 19.35
CA LEU A 120 13.08 -9.69 18.09
C LEU A 120 12.11 -10.86 18.26
N THR A 121 12.57 -11.97 18.85
CA THR A 121 11.72 -13.16 19.10
C THR A 121 10.50 -12.78 19.94
N LYS A 122 10.71 -12.05 21.05
CA LYS A 122 9.60 -11.62 21.92
C LYS A 122 8.66 -10.61 21.23
N ALA A 123 9.18 -9.75 20.35
CA ALA A 123 8.34 -8.85 19.57
C ALA A 123 7.39 -9.64 18.69
N TYR A 124 7.88 -10.63 17.94
CA TYR A 124 7.01 -11.47 17.09
C TYR A 124 6.06 -12.35 17.89
N GLU A 125 6.48 -12.90 19.04
CA GLU A 125 5.58 -13.63 19.95
C GLU A 125 4.42 -12.76 20.43
N GLN A 126 4.69 -11.48 20.71
CA GLN A 126 3.69 -10.55 21.25
C GLN A 126 2.73 -10.03 20.19
N VAL A 127 3.24 -9.61 19.02
CA VAL A 127 2.43 -8.90 18.02
C VAL A 127 2.12 -9.73 16.78
N GLY A 128 2.82 -10.84 16.53
CA GLY A 128 2.68 -11.61 15.30
C GLY A 128 1.27 -12.14 15.07
N LEU A 129 0.61 -12.65 16.14
CA LEU A 129 -0.79 -13.09 16.02
C LEU A 129 -1.74 -11.94 15.73
N ALA A 130 -1.53 -10.77 16.35
CA ALA A 130 -2.36 -9.59 16.12
C ALA A 130 -2.23 -9.13 14.66
N ILE A 131 -1.01 -9.06 14.13
CA ILE A 131 -0.74 -8.69 12.74
C ILE A 131 -1.35 -9.72 11.77
N LEU A 132 -1.23 -11.02 12.06
CA LEU A 132 -1.89 -12.06 11.25
C LEU A 132 -3.41 -11.87 11.20
N LEU A 133 -4.03 -11.61 12.35
CA LEU A 133 -5.48 -11.40 12.42
C LEU A 133 -5.92 -10.13 11.69
N THR A 134 -5.17 -9.03 11.81
CA THR A 134 -5.46 -7.79 11.07
C THR A 134 -5.28 -8.00 9.56
N THR A 135 -4.25 -8.71 9.13
CA THR A 135 -4.04 -9.07 7.72
C THR A 135 -5.19 -9.92 7.18
N LEU A 136 -5.61 -10.96 7.91
CA LEU A 136 -6.72 -11.84 7.49
C LEU A 136 -8.04 -11.07 7.42
N THR A 137 -8.37 -10.27 8.43
CA THR A 137 -9.61 -9.47 8.43
C THR A 137 -9.62 -8.44 7.32
N THR A 138 -8.50 -7.77 7.07
CA THR A 138 -8.34 -6.81 5.96
C THR A 138 -8.47 -7.51 4.61
N ALA A 139 -7.78 -8.63 4.41
CA ALA A 139 -7.84 -9.39 3.17
C ALA A 139 -9.27 -9.92 2.92
N CYS A 140 -9.93 -10.48 3.93
CA CYS A 140 -11.32 -10.92 3.82
C CYS A 140 -12.27 -9.77 3.50
N GLY A 141 -12.11 -8.62 4.16
CA GLY A 141 -12.92 -7.43 3.91
C GLY A 141 -12.77 -6.92 2.47
N ILE A 142 -11.55 -6.90 1.95
CA ILE A 142 -11.28 -6.50 0.56
C ILE A 142 -11.82 -7.53 -0.43
N LEU A 143 -11.70 -8.83 -0.13
CA LEU A 143 -12.21 -9.91 -1.00
C LEU A 143 -13.74 -9.89 -1.17
N VAL A 144 -14.49 -9.23 -0.29
CA VAL A 144 -15.93 -8.99 -0.51
C VAL A 144 -16.16 -8.22 -1.82
N LEU A 145 -15.25 -7.32 -2.21
CA LEU A 145 -15.34 -6.59 -3.48
C LEU A 145 -15.21 -7.51 -4.71
N ALA A 146 -14.66 -8.72 -4.55
CA ALA A 146 -14.58 -9.70 -5.63
C ALA A 146 -15.96 -10.24 -6.05
N THR A 147 -17.01 -10.00 -5.26
CA THR A 147 -18.40 -10.33 -5.61
C THR A 147 -19.02 -9.33 -6.57
N SER A 148 -18.36 -8.19 -6.84
CA SER A 148 -18.83 -7.17 -7.78
C SER A 148 -19.03 -7.74 -9.18
N SER A 149 -19.99 -7.21 -9.93
CA SER A 149 -20.17 -7.51 -11.36
C SER A 149 -19.11 -6.85 -12.25
N LEU A 150 -18.40 -5.83 -11.74
CA LEU A 150 -17.41 -5.08 -12.48
C LEU A 150 -16.03 -5.76 -12.40
N GLU A 151 -15.51 -6.20 -13.54
CA GLU A 151 -14.23 -6.91 -13.64
C GLU A 151 -13.04 -6.13 -13.03
N PRO A 152 -12.87 -4.81 -13.25
CA PRO A 152 -11.79 -4.06 -12.64
C PRO A 152 -11.80 -4.09 -11.10
N ILE A 153 -12.99 -4.11 -10.49
CA ILE A 153 -13.14 -4.17 -9.04
C ILE A 153 -12.75 -5.56 -8.51
N LYS A 154 -13.11 -6.63 -9.24
CA LYS A 154 -12.68 -8.00 -8.86
C LYS A 154 -11.16 -8.13 -8.89
N ILE A 155 -10.52 -7.66 -9.96
CA ILE A 155 -9.05 -7.71 -10.09
C ILE A 155 -8.41 -6.92 -8.97
N PHE A 156 -8.88 -5.71 -8.71
CA PHE A 156 -8.42 -4.88 -7.60
C PHE A 156 -8.53 -5.62 -6.25
N ALA A 157 -9.67 -6.28 -5.97
CA ALA A 157 -9.87 -7.01 -4.73
C ALA A 157 -8.83 -8.13 -4.53
N PHE A 158 -8.61 -8.95 -5.56
CA PHE A 158 -7.62 -10.03 -5.49
C PHE A 158 -6.19 -9.50 -5.35
N MET A 159 -5.85 -8.44 -6.10
CA MET A 159 -4.51 -7.84 -6.03
C MET A 159 -4.24 -7.18 -4.68
N CYS A 160 -5.22 -6.45 -4.12
CA CYS A 160 -5.10 -5.86 -2.80
C CYS A 160 -4.97 -6.91 -1.70
N ALA A 161 -5.83 -7.92 -1.69
CA ALA A 161 -5.78 -8.99 -0.69
C ALA A 161 -4.45 -9.74 -0.75
N GLY A 162 -3.99 -10.08 -1.96
CA GLY A 162 -2.68 -10.71 -2.18
C GLY A 162 -1.53 -9.81 -1.75
N GLY A 163 -1.59 -8.51 -2.08
CA GLY A 163 -0.57 -7.54 -1.71
C GLY A 163 -0.47 -7.30 -0.20
N VAL A 164 -1.60 -7.24 0.51
CA VAL A 164 -1.63 -7.14 1.97
C VAL A 164 -1.04 -8.41 2.61
N PHE A 165 -1.35 -9.58 2.05
CA PHE A 165 -0.76 -10.83 2.52
C PHE A 165 0.76 -10.90 2.27
N LEU A 166 1.24 -10.41 1.11
CA LEU A 166 2.67 -10.28 0.85
C LEU A 166 3.35 -9.31 1.81
N ALA A 167 2.72 -8.18 2.14
CA ALA A 167 3.24 -7.24 3.13
C ALA A 167 3.43 -7.90 4.49
N PHE A 168 2.46 -8.69 4.93
CA PHE A 168 2.56 -9.52 6.13
C PHE A 168 3.74 -10.50 6.06
N LEU A 169 3.86 -11.26 4.97
CA LEU A 169 4.94 -12.25 4.80
C LEU A 169 6.34 -11.61 4.83
N PHE A 170 6.49 -10.42 4.28
CA PHE A 170 7.78 -9.72 4.30
C PHE A 170 8.05 -8.98 5.63
N THR A 171 7.02 -8.76 6.44
CA THR A 171 7.18 -8.15 7.77
C THR A 171 7.62 -9.16 8.82
N ILE A 172 7.26 -10.45 8.67
CA ILE A 172 7.65 -11.55 9.55
C ILE A 172 8.93 -12.21 9.07
#